data_dad1007ca16dad76362adaa4b236836a
#
_entry.id   dad1007ca16dad76362adaa4b236836a
#
_cell.length_a   1.000
_cell.length_b   1.000
_cell.length_c   1.000
_cell.angle_alpha   90.00
_cell.angle_beta   90.00
_cell.angle_gamma   90.00
#
_symmetry.space_group_name_H-M   'P 1'
#
loop_
_entity.id
_entity.type
_entity.pdbx_description
1 polymer ?
#
loop_
_entity_poly.entity_id
_entity_poly.type
_entity_poly.pdbx_seq_one_letter_code
_entity_poly.pdbx_strand_id
1 'polypeptide(L)'
;MPFRAVPGYFATYPNEDFQGLDSTKNNHLELINHKDWKELYDAIPRNTKNCHYKLLILSRHGQGYHNAAILRYGMGEWDAYWSLLSGDEHGEWLDSKLTPLGKDQVRRTGSNVLLPMVKQLGMLPHVFFSSPMRRCLETFIESWTPVLAETQEVPAGTNISIRIIEGLRETLGSHLCDKRVAHSMAVDEYQDFNTESGCIVHWQYAPDYPEDDELWLPDHRETCAEMDKRTLNGLFELFNQLSNEEKFISLTCHSGVIQSVLRNLQHPPIYNLDTGKVVAIVVEVPVNTADRGRL
;
A
#
# COMPACT_ATOMS: atom_id res chain seq x y z
N MET A 1 17.32 3.52 13.00
CA MET A 1 16.31 2.88 12.15
C MET A 1 17.01 1.95 11.18
N PRO A 2 16.49 0.75 10.92
CA PRO A 2 17.17 -0.21 10.02
C PRO A 2 17.01 0.14 8.54
N PHE A 3 15.95 0.85 8.17
CA PHE A 3 15.64 1.25 6.80
C PHE A 3 15.69 2.77 6.67
N ARG A 4 15.95 3.30 5.48
CA ARG A 4 16.01 4.73 5.24
C ARG A 4 15.48 5.07 3.85
N ALA A 5 14.65 6.10 3.75
CA ALA A 5 14.32 6.71 2.48
C ALA A 5 15.53 7.46 1.92
N VAL A 6 15.71 7.44 0.60
CA VAL A 6 16.80 8.11 -0.10
C VAL A 6 16.25 9.37 -0.75
N PRO A 7 16.78 10.57 -0.42
CA PRO A 7 16.32 11.83 -1.02
C PRO A 7 16.75 12.00 -2.48
N GLY A 8 16.14 12.95 -3.17
CA GLY A 8 16.60 13.42 -4.47
C GLY A 8 15.96 12.76 -5.69
N TYR A 9 14.96 11.90 -5.49
CA TYR A 9 14.22 11.24 -6.57
C TYR A 9 12.84 11.85 -6.80
N PHE A 10 12.16 12.25 -5.72
CA PHE A 10 10.81 12.78 -5.75
C PHE A 10 10.71 14.14 -5.04
N ALA A 11 9.80 14.98 -5.52
CA ALA A 11 9.56 16.31 -4.94
C ALA A 11 9.10 16.24 -3.46
N THR A 12 8.57 15.09 -3.02
CA THR A 12 8.21 14.84 -1.63
C THR A 12 9.42 14.68 -0.69
N TYR A 13 10.60 14.37 -1.22
CA TYR A 13 11.86 14.27 -0.49
C TYR A 13 13.05 14.71 -1.35
N PRO A 14 13.22 16.04 -1.58
CA PRO A 14 14.31 16.56 -2.38
C PRO A 14 15.65 16.47 -1.64
N ASN A 15 16.75 16.63 -2.39
CA ASN A 15 18.06 16.91 -1.81
C ASN A 15 18.08 18.31 -1.18
N GLU A 16 18.98 18.55 -0.23
CA GLU A 16 19.15 19.84 0.44
C GLU A 16 19.39 21.01 -0.53
N ASP A 17 20.06 20.76 -1.65
CA ASP A 17 20.39 21.78 -2.67
C ASP A 17 19.25 22.07 -3.67
N PHE A 18 18.13 21.33 -3.59
CA PHE A 18 17.04 21.48 -4.56
C PHE A 18 16.22 22.74 -4.30
N GLN A 19 16.33 23.72 -5.21
CA GLN A 19 15.54 24.95 -5.20
C GLN A 19 14.44 24.83 -6.26
N GLY A 20 13.17 24.95 -5.88
CA GLY A 20 12.07 24.98 -6.85
C GLY A 20 10.83 24.19 -6.49
N LEU A 21 10.72 23.71 -5.25
CA LEU A 21 9.52 23.07 -4.77
C LEU A 21 8.37 24.07 -4.69
N ASP A 22 7.37 23.86 -5.53
CA ASP A 22 6.05 24.44 -5.33
C ASP A 22 5.29 23.58 -4.33
N SER A 23 5.39 23.93 -3.04
CA SER A 23 4.71 23.21 -1.95
C SER A 23 3.18 23.21 -2.06
N THR A 24 2.62 23.97 -3.01
CA THR A 24 1.19 24.00 -3.29
C THR A 24 0.77 22.89 -4.26
N LYS A 25 1.70 22.29 -5.00
CA LYS A 25 1.43 21.19 -5.92
C LYS A 25 1.48 19.86 -5.18
N ASN A 26 0.33 19.25 -5.07
CA ASN A 26 0.11 17.95 -4.43
C ASN A 26 0.54 16.78 -5.33
N ASN A 27 1.76 16.82 -5.85
CA ASN A 27 2.23 15.81 -6.78
C ASN A 27 3.20 14.82 -6.09
N HIS A 28 2.64 13.80 -5.46
CA HIS A 28 3.37 12.80 -4.71
C HIS A 28 4.30 11.92 -5.57
N LEU A 29 4.21 12.01 -6.89
CA LEU A 29 5.00 11.26 -7.86
C LEU A 29 5.81 12.17 -8.78
N GLU A 30 5.91 13.46 -8.47
CA GLU A 30 6.72 14.39 -9.25
C GLU A 30 8.20 14.01 -9.14
N LEU A 31 8.78 13.67 -10.31
CA LEU A 31 10.19 13.33 -10.41
C LEU A 31 11.02 14.60 -10.35
N ILE A 32 12.13 14.54 -9.63
CA ILE A 32 13.15 15.60 -9.63
C ILE A 32 14.45 15.03 -10.18
N ASN A 33 15.22 15.86 -10.91
CA ASN A 33 16.49 15.49 -11.52
C ASN A 33 16.42 14.38 -12.59
N HIS A 34 15.24 13.86 -12.91
CA HIS A 34 15.01 12.79 -13.88
C HIS A 34 13.86 13.15 -14.81
N LYS A 35 14.01 12.92 -16.11
CA LYS A 35 13.00 13.26 -17.12
C LYS A 35 11.82 12.30 -17.15
N ASP A 36 12.04 11.04 -16.76
CA ASP A 36 11.07 9.97 -16.77
C ASP A 36 11.39 8.86 -15.74
N TRP A 37 10.46 7.92 -15.55
CA TRP A 37 10.61 6.82 -14.61
C TRP A 37 11.76 5.87 -14.94
N LYS A 38 12.09 5.72 -16.24
CA LYS A 38 13.20 4.86 -16.65
C LYS A 38 14.54 5.44 -16.22
N GLU A 39 14.74 6.73 -16.45
CA GLU A 39 15.96 7.44 -16.01
C GLU A 39 16.10 7.43 -14.49
N LEU A 40 15.00 7.68 -13.75
CA LEU A 40 14.98 7.57 -12.30
C LEU A 40 15.39 6.15 -11.85
N TYR A 41 14.79 5.12 -12.43
CA TYR A 41 15.06 3.74 -12.05
C TYR A 41 16.51 3.31 -12.30
N ASP A 42 17.07 3.75 -13.45
CA ASP A 42 18.47 3.50 -13.79
C ASP A 42 19.44 4.25 -12.88
N ALA A 43 19.03 5.42 -12.34
CA ALA A 43 19.80 6.22 -11.40
C ALA A 43 19.78 5.68 -9.95
N ILE A 44 18.86 4.78 -9.59
CA ILE A 44 18.85 4.14 -8.27
C ILE A 44 20.14 3.33 -8.10
N PRO A 45 20.89 3.51 -6.98
CA PRO A 45 22.15 2.83 -6.76
C PRO A 45 22.06 1.32 -6.94
N ARG A 46 23.16 0.73 -7.39
CA ARG A 46 23.27 -0.73 -7.44
C ARG A 46 23.37 -1.30 -6.02
N ASN A 47 22.82 -2.50 -5.85
CA ASN A 47 22.97 -3.23 -4.60
C ASN A 47 24.47 -3.46 -4.29
N THR A 48 24.81 -3.33 -3.02
CA THR A 48 26.14 -3.58 -2.49
C THR A 48 26.10 -4.81 -1.55
N LYS A 49 27.26 -5.19 -1.02
CA LYS A 49 27.33 -6.24 0.01
C LYS A 49 26.60 -5.86 1.31
N ASN A 50 26.42 -4.57 1.56
CA ASN A 50 25.88 -4.05 2.82
C ASN A 50 24.47 -3.48 2.70
N CYS A 51 24.06 -3.05 1.51
CA CYS A 51 22.77 -2.38 1.29
C CYS A 51 22.16 -2.77 -0.05
N HIS A 52 20.83 -2.96 -0.05
CA HIS A 52 20.01 -3.06 -1.24
C HIS A 52 19.15 -1.81 -1.39
N TYR A 53 18.88 -1.42 -2.63
CA TYR A 53 18.03 -0.29 -2.93
C TYR A 53 16.76 -0.77 -3.62
N LYS A 54 15.61 -0.27 -3.17
CA LYS A 54 14.29 -0.67 -3.66
C LYS A 54 13.48 0.58 -4.05
N LEU A 55 12.75 0.51 -5.16
CA LEU A 55 11.70 1.46 -5.51
C LEU A 55 10.39 0.90 -4.95
N LEU A 56 9.82 1.59 -3.96
CA LEU A 56 8.59 1.22 -3.29
C LEU A 56 7.45 2.15 -3.72
N ILE A 57 6.41 1.59 -4.29
CA ILE A 57 5.18 2.28 -4.65
C ILE A 57 4.12 1.94 -3.60
N LEU A 58 3.64 2.94 -2.88
CA LEU A 58 2.63 2.84 -1.84
C LEU A 58 1.30 3.37 -2.37
N SER A 59 0.30 2.51 -2.50
CA SER A 59 -1.04 2.88 -2.95
C SER A 59 -2.00 2.89 -1.76
N ARG A 60 -2.62 4.05 -1.49
CA ARG A 60 -3.75 4.11 -0.57
C ARG A 60 -4.98 3.52 -1.24
N HIS A 61 -5.77 2.73 -0.49
CA HIS A 61 -7.04 2.21 -0.98
C HIS A 61 -8.00 3.32 -1.44
N GLY A 62 -8.93 2.99 -2.34
CA GLY A 62 -10.02 3.85 -2.79
C GLY A 62 -11.00 4.18 -1.66
N GLN A 63 -11.98 5.05 -1.91
CA GLN A 63 -13.01 5.35 -0.92
C GLN A 63 -13.74 4.07 -0.48
N GLY A 64 -13.61 3.71 0.79
CA GLY A 64 -14.43 2.68 1.43
C GLY A 64 -15.75 3.23 1.96
N TYR A 65 -16.70 2.34 2.31
CA TYR A 65 -17.96 2.75 2.92
C TYR A 65 -17.75 3.52 4.23
N HIS A 66 -16.73 3.19 5.03
CA HIS A 66 -16.34 3.96 6.22
C HIS A 66 -15.95 5.40 5.88
N ASN A 67 -15.22 5.63 4.77
CA ASN A 67 -14.86 6.98 4.35
C ASN A 67 -16.11 7.78 3.91
N ALA A 68 -17.04 7.13 3.23
CA ALA A 68 -18.33 7.74 2.86
C ALA A 68 -19.16 8.08 4.11
N ALA A 69 -19.16 7.22 5.12
CA ALA A 69 -19.81 7.46 6.41
C ALA A 69 -19.19 8.66 7.15
N ILE A 70 -17.85 8.75 7.22
CA ILE A 70 -17.14 9.91 7.79
C ILE A 70 -17.52 11.21 7.10
N LEU A 71 -17.62 11.21 5.77
CA LEU A 71 -18.04 12.40 5.01
C LEU A 71 -19.49 12.76 5.28
N ARG A 72 -20.36 11.82 5.56
CA ARG A 72 -21.80 12.01 5.84
C ARG A 72 -22.05 12.53 7.25
N TYR A 73 -21.43 11.93 8.25
CA TYR A 73 -21.69 12.18 9.66
C TYR A 73 -20.70 13.15 10.32
N GLY A 74 -19.55 13.34 9.71
CA GLY A 74 -18.44 14.10 10.28
C GLY A 74 -17.59 13.25 11.25
N MET A 75 -16.35 13.67 11.45
CA MET A 75 -15.35 12.92 12.24
C MET A 75 -15.80 12.74 13.70
N GLY A 76 -16.39 13.76 14.32
CA GLY A 76 -16.80 13.69 15.72
C GLY A 76 -17.88 12.62 15.97
N GLU A 77 -18.93 12.59 15.15
CA GLU A 77 -19.99 11.56 15.25
C GLU A 77 -19.48 10.18 14.82
N TRP A 78 -18.58 10.15 13.85
CA TRP A 78 -17.90 8.90 13.47
C TRP A 78 -17.16 8.29 14.65
N ASP A 79 -16.27 9.05 15.29
CA ASP A 79 -15.45 8.53 16.39
C ASP A 79 -16.28 8.17 17.62
N ALA A 80 -17.33 8.96 17.92
CA ALA A 80 -18.15 8.77 19.10
C ALA A 80 -19.18 7.63 18.98
N TYR A 81 -19.65 7.31 17.77
CA TYR A 81 -20.78 6.41 17.60
C TYR A 81 -20.67 5.50 16.37
N TRP A 82 -20.59 6.06 15.15
CA TRP A 82 -20.75 5.29 13.93
C TRP A 82 -19.64 4.27 13.70
N SER A 83 -18.40 4.57 14.08
CA SER A 83 -17.27 3.65 13.96
C SER A 83 -17.40 2.37 14.77
N LEU A 84 -18.26 2.38 15.80
CA LEU A 84 -18.51 1.25 16.68
C LEU A 84 -19.62 0.30 16.14
N LEU A 85 -20.29 0.72 15.07
CA LEU A 85 -21.31 -0.08 14.37
C LEU A 85 -20.72 -0.74 13.13
N SER A 86 -21.38 -1.79 12.64
CA SER A 86 -20.94 -2.47 11.40
C SER A 86 -21.36 -1.76 10.12
N GLY A 87 -22.34 -0.87 10.18
CA GLY A 87 -22.91 -0.19 9.02
C GLY A 87 -24.14 0.66 9.34
N ASP A 88 -24.74 1.21 8.28
CA ASP A 88 -26.01 1.94 8.28
C ASP A 88 -26.88 1.54 7.08
N GLU A 89 -27.94 2.27 6.80
CA GLU A 89 -28.81 2.06 5.63
C GLU A 89 -28.11 2.31 4.28
N HIS A 90 -26.92 2.93 4.28
CA HIS A 90 -26.18 3.26 3.07
C HIS A 90 -25.02 2.30 2.80
N GLY A 91 -24.68 1.43 3.76
CA GLY A 91 -23.66 0.40 3.56
C GLY A 91 -23.03 -0.14 4.83
N GLU A 92 -22.26 -1.19 4.66
CA GLU A 92 -21.53 -1.86 5.73
C GLU A 92 -20.05 -1.41 5.70
N TRP A 93 -19.48 -1.16 6.89
CA TRP A 93 -18.06 -0.84 7.04
C TRP A 93 -17.28 -1.76 7.95
N LEU A 94 -17.84 -2.85 8.47
CA LEU A 94 -17.01 -3.92 9.05
C LEU A 94 -16.08 -4.46 7.96
N ASP A 95 -14.76 -4.34 8.17
CA ASP A 95 -13.75 -4.59 7.13
C ASP A 95 -14.17 -3.99 5.78
N SER A 96 -14.35 -2.69 5.78
CA SER A 96 -15.03 -1.93 4.74
C SER A 96 -14.59 -2.29 3.33
N LYS A 97 -15.54 -2.60 2.44
CA LYS A 97 -15.33 -2.67 0.99
C LYS A 97 -15.24 -1.26 0.38
N LEU A 98 -14.82 -1.18 -0.88
CA LEU A 98 -14.87 0.06 -1.66
C LEU A 98 -16.30 0.41 -2.05
N THR A 99 -16.61 1.70 -2.04
CA THR A 99 -17.81 2.23 -2.69
C THR A 99 -17.65 2.19 -4.22
N PRO A 100 -18.74 2.32 -5.01
CA PRO A 100 -18.63 2.49 -6.47
C PRO A 100 -17.71 3.66 -6.86
N LEU A 101 -17.76 4.77 -6.11
CA LEU A 101 -16.84 5.89 -6.30
C LEU A 101 -15.39 5.48 -6.00
N GLY A 102 -15.16 4.71 -4.93
CA GLY A 102 -13.83 4.22 -4.59
C GLY A 102 -13.23 3.33 -5.67
N LYS A 103 -14.04 2.44 -6.25
CA LYS A 103 -13.63 1.61 -7.40
C LYS A 103 -13.25 2.47 -8.62
N ASP A 104 -14.06 3.47 -8.95
CA ASP A 104 -13.76 4.40 -10.05
C ASP A 104 -12.47 5.22 -9.78
N GLN A 105 -12.27 5.70 -8.55
CA GLN A 105 -11.02 6.38 -8.16
C GLN A 105 -9.79 5.54 -8.46
N VAL A 106 -9.78 4.28 -8.01
CA VAL A 106 -8.58 3.43 -8.16
C VAL A 106 -8.41 2.89 -9.58
N ARG A 107 -9.48 2.70 -10.35
CA ARG A 107 -9.38 2.44 -11.80
C ARG A 107 -8.69 3.59 -12.53
N ARG A 108 -9.07 4.84 -12.21
CA ARG A 108 -8.38 6.04 -12.76
C ARG A 108 -6.93 6.10 -12.32
N THR A 109 -6.61 5.73 -11.09
CA THR A 109 -5.22 5.61 -10.64
C THR A 109 -4.47 4.57 -11.45
N GLY A 110 -5.06 3.42 -11.71
CA GLY A 110 -4.51 2.40 -12.60
C GLY A 110 -4.18 2.96 -13.99
N SER A 111 -5.18 3.53 -14.66
CA SER A 111 -5.06 4.00 -16.04
C SER A 111 -4.18 5.26 -16.19
N ASN A 112 -4.28 6.22 -15.27
CA ASN A 112 -3.64 7.54 -15.42
C ASN A 112 -2.31 7.67 -14.68
N VAL A 113 -1.99 6.75 -13.75
CA VAL A 113 -0.79 6.83 -12.91
C VAL A 113 0.07 5.57 -13.07
N LEU A 114 -0.48 4.39 -12.74
CA LEU A 114 0.31 3.15 -12.72
C LEU A 114 0.69 2.69 -14.13
N LEU A 115 -0.24 2.74 -15.08
CA LEU A 115 0.00 2.32 -16.46
C LEU A 115 1.07 3.18 -17.16
N PRO A 116 1.02 4.53 -17.14
CA PRO A 116 2.09 5.35 -17.69
C PRO A 116 3.45 5.10 -17.02
N MET A 117 3.48 4.89 -15.70
CA MET A 117 4.71 4.55 -14.96
C MET A 117 5.29 3.23 -15.45
N VAL A 118 4.49 2.17 -15.53
CA VAL A 118 4.90 0.84 -16.00
C VAL A 118 5.37 0.90 -17.47
N LYS A 119 4.67 1.64 -18.34
CA LYS A 119 5.08 1.83 -19.73
C LYS A 119 6.43 2.53 -19.86
N GLN A 120 6.71 3.54 -19.02
CA GLN A 120 8.01 4.23 -19.01
C GLN A 120 9.12 3.36 -18.43
N LEU A 121 8.83 2.58 -17.39
CA LEU A 121 9.78 1.62 -16.80
C LEU A 121 10.07 0.44 -17.75
N GLY A 122 9.11 0.08 -18.62
CA GLY A 122 9.16 -1.13 -19.46
C GLY A 122 9.08 -2.43 -18.63
N MET A 123 8.53 -2.38 -17.40
CA MET A 123 8.38 -3.54 -16.54
C MET A 123 7.25 -3.35 -15.53
N LEU A 124 6.64 -4.45 -15.09
CA LEU A 124 5.76 -4.51 -13.93
C LEU A 124 6.57 -4.53 -12.62
N PRO A 125 5.95 -4.23 -11.45
CA PRO A 125 6.54 -4.54 -10.17
C PRO A 125 7.00 -6.00 -10.10
N HIS A 126 8.19 -6.21 -9.56
CA HIS A 126 8.71 -7.57 -9.35
C HIS A 126 7.87 -8.33 -8.32
N VAL A 127 7.34 -7.62 -7.34
CA VAL A 127 6.51 -8.18 -6.27
C VAL A 127 5.39 -7.22 -5.90
N PHE A 128 4.22 -7.79 -5.67
CA PHE A 128 3.07 -7.11 -5.14
C PHE A 128 2.81 -7.54 -3.70
N PHE A 129 2.57 -6.56 -2.85
CA PHE A 129 2.13 -6.74 -1.47
C PHE A 129 0.81 -6.02 -1.23
N SER A 130 0.04 -6.52 -0.28
CA SER A 130 -1.20 -5.87 0.16
C SER A 130 -1.44 -6.05 1.66
N SER A 131 -2.12 -5.08 2.26
CA SER A 131 -2.85 -5.29 3.50
C SER A 131 -3.97 -6.30 3.27
N PRO A 132 -4.33 -7.14 4.26
CA PRO A 132 -5.41 -8.14 4.12
C PRO A 132 -6.82 -7.54 4.05
N MET A 133 -6.99 -6.25 4.35
CA MET A 133 -8.32 -5.62 4.42
C MET A 133 -9.00 -5.59 3.05
N ARG A 134 -10.31 -5.94 3.01
CA ARG A 134 -11.10 -6.06 1.76
C ARG A 134 -10.95 -4.85 0.83
N ARG A 135 -10.94 -3.63 1.37
CA ARG A 135 -10.71 -2.40 0.58
C ARG A 135 -9.36 -2.35 -0.14
N CYS A 136 -8.33 -3.00 0.42
CA CYS A 136 -7.02 -3.09 -0.22
C CYS A 136 -7.00 -4.17 -1.30
N LEU A 137 -7.65 -5.31 -1.07
CA LEU A 137 -7.80 -6.37 -2.07
C LEU A 137 -8.56 -5.83 -3.30
N GLU A 138 -9.71 -5.17 -3.08
CA GLU A 138 -10.48 -4.53 -4.16
C GLU A 138 -9.68 -3.40 -4.85
N THR A 139 -8.90 -2.61 -4.09
CA THR A 139 -8.04 -1.58 -4.69
C THR A 139 -6.99 -2.18 -5.62
N PHE A 140 -6.34 -3.27 -5.23
CA PHE A 140 -5.41 -3.97 -6.11
C PHE A 140 -6.11 -4.46 -7.39
N ILE A 141 -7.21 -5.19 -7.25
CA ILE A 141 -7.99 -5.71 -8.38
C ILE A 141 -8.34 -4.59 -9.36
N GLU A 142 -8.96 -3.52 -8.86
CA GLU A 142 -9.50 -2.45 -9.70
C GLU A 142 -8.41 -1.55 -10.32
N SER A 143 -7.26 -1.37 -9.66
CA SER A 143 -6.19 -0.51 -10.17
C SER A 143 -5.18 -1.25 -11.05
N TRP A 144 -4.83 -2.49 -10.72
CA TRP A 144 -3.82 -3.24 -11.47
C TRP A 144 -4.38 -4.07 -12.63
N THR A 145 -5.66 -4.50 -12.57
CA THR A 145 -6.27 -5.25 -13.68
C THR A 145 -6.16 -4.50 -15.02
N PRO A 146 -6.48 -3.19 -15.12
CA PRO A 146 -6.31 -2.45 -16.38
C PRO A 146 -4.84 -2.38 -16.84
N VAL A 147 -3.91 -2.26 -15.89
CA VAL A 147 -2.46 -2.23 -16.18
C VAL A 147 -2.01 -3.57 -16.76
N LEU A 148 -2.40 -4.67 -16.11
CA LEU A 148 -2.06 -6.03 -16.53
C LEU A 148 -2.66 -6.35 -17.92
N ALA A 149 -3.87 -5.86 -18.21
CA ALA A 149 -4.53 -6.06 -19.51
C ALA A 149 -3.81 -5.35 -20.65
N GLU A 150 -3.24 -4.17 -20.40
CA GLU A 150 -2.54 -3.38 -21.41
C GLU A 150 -1.04 -3.69 -21.54
N THR A 151 -0.45 -4.36 -20.57
CA THR A 151 0.92 -4.84 -20.67
C THR A 151 0.92 -6.21 -21.35
N GLN A 152 1.36 -6.29 -22.61
CA GLN A 152 1.44 -7.53 -23.39
C GLN A 152 2.41 -8.58 -22.81
N GLU A 153 3.01 -8.29 -21.66
CA GLU A 153 4.01 -9.12 -20.99
C GLU A 153 3.40 -10.25 -20.15
N VAL A 154 2.08 -10.20 -19.89
CA VAL A 154 1.42 -11.19 -19.04
C VAL A 154 0.44 -12.02 -19.88
N PRO A 155 0.80 -13.26 -20.26
CA PRO A 155 -0.10 -14.16 -20.99
C PRO A 155 -1.37 -14.47 -20.19
N ALA A 156 -2.48 -14.70 -20.90
CA ALA A 156 -3.71 -15.20 -20.29
C ALA A 156 -3.43 -16.53 -19.53
N GLY A 157 -4.05 -16.70 -18.36
CA GLY A 157 -3.80 -17.83 -17.46
C GLY A 157 -2.60 -17.64 -16.54
N THR A 158 -1.89 -16.51 -16.61
CA THR A 158 -0.80 -16.22 -15.65
C THR A 158 -1.36 -15.91 -14.26
N ASN A 159 -0.80 -16.57 -13.24
CA ASN A 159 -1.07 -16.27 -11.84
C ASN A 159 -0.28 -15.03 -11.41
N ILE A 160 -1.00 -14.01 -10.94
CA ILE A 160 -0.42 -12.82 -10.31
C ILE A 160 -0.50 -13.03 -8.80
N SER A 161 0.65 -13.28 -8.18
CA SER A 161 0.72 -13.54 -6.75
C SER A 161 0.91 -12.23 -5.98
N ILE A 162 0.03 -11.99 -5.00
CA ILE A 162 0.08 -10.85 -4.09
C ILE A 162 0.33 -11.37 -2.68
N ARG A 163 1.43 -10.93 -2.07
CA ARG A 163 1.81 -11.33 -0.71
C ARG A 163 1.08 -10.47 0.31
N ILE A 164 0.36 -11.09 1.23
CA ILE A 164 -0.37 -10.41 2.29
C ILE A 164 0.55 -10.16 3.48
N ILE A 165 0.57 -8.93 3.98
CA ILE A 165 1.31 -8.55 5.19
C ILE A 165 0.32 -8.06 6.25
N GLU A 166 0.01 -8.90 7.24
CA GLU A 166 -0.92 -8.59 8.33
C GLU A 166 -0.48 -7.34 9.12
N GLY A 167 0.83 -7.18 9.34
CA GLY A 167 1.41 -6.03 10.02
C GLY A 167 1.22 -4.68 9.31
N LEU A 168 0.69 -4.65 8.07
CA LEU A 168 0.45 -3.42 7.31
C LEU A 168 -1.05 -3.08 7.18
N ARG A 169 -1.85 -3.44 8.19
CA ARG A 169 -3.25 -3.02 8.35
C ARG A 169 -3.34 -1.56 8.86
N GLU A 170 -4.52 -0.94 8.70
CA GLU A 170 -4.80 0.40 9.26
C GLU A 170 -4.74 0.35 10.79
N THR A 171 -4.90 1.51 11.45
CA THR A 171 -4.90 1.63 12.92
C THR A 171 -5.82 0.60 13.56
N LEU A 172 -5.28 -0.26 14.42
CA LEU A 172 -6.03 -1.35 15.03
C LEU A 172 -6.95 -0.88 16.17
N GLY A 173 -8.01 -1.64 16.35
CA GLY A 173 -8.90 -1.57 17.51
C GLY A 173 -10.01 -0.52 17.43
N SER A 174 -10.98 -0.63 18.30
CA SER A 174 -12.21 0.16 18.49
C SER A 174 -13.09 0.28 17.24
N HIS A 175 -12.60 0.84 16.14
CA HIS A 175 -13.39 1.05 14.92
C HIS A 175 -13.58 -0.26 14.15
N LEU A 176 -14.83 -0.62 13.87
CA LEU A 176 -15.15 -1.87 13.17
C LEU A 176 -14.68 -1.88 11.70
N CYS A 177 -14.48 -0.74 11.08
CA CYS A 177 -13.91 -0.67 9.74
C CYS A 177 -12.46 -1.19 9.65
N ASP A 178 -11.77 -1.29 10.79
CA ASP A 178 -10.40 -1.78 10.90
C ASP A 178 -10.32 -3.21 11.48
N LYS A 179 -11.47 -3.82 11.79
CA LYS A 179 -11.59 -5.23 12.14
C LYS A 179 -11.71 -6.07 10.87
N ARG A 180 -10.82 -7.03 10.71
CA ARG A 180 -10.80 -7.96 9.58
C ARG A 180 -11.99 -8.95 9.69
N VAL A 181 -12.62 -9.29 8.56
CA VAL A 181 -13.53 -10.44 8.50
C VAL A 181 -12.76 -11.75 8.67
N ALA A 182 -13.49 -12.86 8.89
CA ALA A 182 -12.92 -14.21 8.90
C ALA A 182 -12.09 -14.47 7.63
N HIS A 183 -10.95 -15.16 7.76
CA HIS A 183 -10.08 -15.45 6.63
C HIS A 183 -10.81 -16.21 5.52
N SER A 184 -11.57 -17.23 5.88
CA SER A 184 -12.39 -18.00 4.92
C SER A 184 -13.32 -17.11 4.09
N MET A 185 -13.94 -16.08 4.69
CA MET A 185 -14.80 -15.14 3.98
C MET A 185 -14.01 -14.32 2.94
N ALA A 186 -12.82 -13.85 3.29
CA ALA A 186 -11.97 -13.12 2.35
C ALA A 186 -11.48 -14.02 1.20
N VAL A 187 -11.15 -15.27 1.50
CA VAL A 187 -10.77 -16.29 0.51
C VAL A 187 -11.94 -16.57 -0.44
N ASP A 188 -13.13 -16.81 0.07
CA ASP A 188 -14.32 -17.07 -0.75
C ASP A 188 -14.69 -15.91 -1.66
N GLU A 189 -14.45 -14.66 -1.20
CA GLU A 189 -14.77 -13.47 -1.98
C GLU A 189 -13.70 -13.10 -3.03
N TYR A 190 -12.41 -13.35 -2.78
CA TYR A 190 -11.33 -12.75 -3.57
C TYR A 190 -10.29 -13.73 -4.09
N GLN A 191 -10.18 -14.97 -3.56
CA GLN A 191 -9.16 -15.92 -4.01
C GLN A 191 -9.40 -16.35 -5.46
N ASP A 192 -8.32 -16.45 -6.20
CA ASP A 192 -8.30 -16.86 -7.62
C ASP A 192 -9.23 -16.01 -8.52
N PHE A 193 -9.29 -14.71 -8.19
CA PHE A 193 -10.08 -13.75 -8.97
C PHE A 193 -9.57 -13.67 -10.41
N ASN A 194 -10.45 -13.98 -11.37
CA ASN A 194 -10.14 -13.88 -12.80
C ASN A 194 -10.30 -12.43 -13.28
N THR A 195 -9.22 -11.87 -13.80
CA THR A 195 -9.23 -10.53 -14.40
C THR A 195 -9.81 -10.57 -15.81
N GLU A 196 -10.24 -9.41 -16.33
CA GLU A 196 -10.69 -9.28 -17.73
C GLU A 196 -9.61 -9.65 -18.75
N SER A 197 -8.32 -9.50 -18.39
CA SER A 197 -7.19 -9.93 -19.21
C SER A 197 -6.92 -11.44 -19.18
N GLY A 198 -7.70 -12.19 -18.39
CA GLY A 198 -7.51 -13.62 -18.18
C GLY A 198 -6.39 -13.99 -17.22
N CYS A 199 -5.80 -13.03 -16.52
CA CYS A 199 -4.89 -13.32 -15.41
C CYS A 199 -5.68 -13.73 -14.18
N ILE A 200 -5.07 -14.56 -13.33
CA ILE A 200 -5.66 -15.01 -12.06
C ILE A 200 -4.93 -14.32 -10.91
N VAL A 201 -5.66 -13.61 -10.08
CA VAL A 201 -5.13 -12.94 -8.89
C VAL A 201 -5.14 -13.94 -7.73
N HIS A 202 -3.96 -14.26 -7.22
CA HIS A 202 -3.76 -15.22 -6.15
C HIS A 202 -3.16 -14.53 -4.91
N TRP A 203 -3.90 -14.56 -3.79
CA TRP A 203 -3.49 -13.96 -2.53
C TRP A 203 -2.69 -14.95 -1.71
N GLN A 204 -1.43 -14.59 -1.40
CA GLN A 204 -0.53 -15.41 -0.60
C GLN A 204 -0.54 -14.94 0.85
N TYR A 205 -1.28 -15.63 1.68
CA TYR A 205 -1.29 -15.44 3.13
C TYR A 205 -0.12 -16.19 3.78
N ALA A 206 0.27 -15.77 4.99
CA ALA A 206 1.26 -16.50 5.77
C ALA A 206 0.77 -17.93 6.06
N PRO A 207 1.68 -18.91 6.21
CA PRO A 207 1.31 -20.20 6.78
C PRO A 207 0.60 -20.01 8.12
N ASP A 208 -0.41 -20.83 8.39
CA ASP A 208 -1.21 -20.77 9.63
C ASP A 208 -1.88 -19.40 9.89
N TYR A 209 -2.26 -18.70 8.80
CA TYR A 209 -2.96 -17.42 8.90
C TYR A 209 -4.26 -17.59 9.70
N PRO A 210 -4.48 -16.81 10.78
CA PRO A 210 -5.59 -17.04 11.69
C PRO A 210 -6.95 -16.78 11.02
N GLU A 211 -7.93 -17.64 11.32
CA GLU A 211 -9.30 -17.48 10.81
C GLU A 211 -9.93 -16.19 11.30
N ASP A 212 -9.90 -15.94 12.59
CA ASP A 212 -10.44 -14.74 13.22
C ASP A 212 -9.38 -13.63 13.32
N ASP A 213 -9.84 -12.39 13.51
CA ASP A 213 -8.97 -11.25 13.78
C ASP A 213 -8.45 -11.27 15.21
N GLU A 214 -7.20 -11.70 15.37
CA GLU A 214 -6.53 -11.78 16.67
C GLU A 214 -5.85 -10.46 17.10
N LEU A 215 -5.75 -9.47 16.20
CA LEU A 215 -5.04 -8.22 16.48
C LEU A 215 -5.97 -7.07 16.90
N TRP A 216 -7.22 -7.11 16.46
CA TRP A 216 -8.18 -6.04 16.72
C TRP A 216 -8.82 -6.23 18.11
N LEU A 217 -8.82 -5.17 18.92
CA LEU A 217 -9.44 -5.16 20.25
C LEU A 217 -10.53 -4.09 20.32
N PRO A 218 -11.69 -4.40 20.95
CA PRO A 218 -12.82 -3.46 20.98
C PRO A 218 -12.58 -2.23 21.87
N ASP A 219 -11.75 -2.39 22.89
CA ASP A 219 -11.51 -1.43 23.98
C ASP A 219 -10.11 -0.79 23.93
N HIS A 220 -9.34 -1.06 22.91
CA HIS A 220 -8.02 -0.45 22.71
C HIS A 220 -7.89 0.08 21.28
N ARG A 221 -7.71 1.38 21.13
CA ARG A 221 -7.33 2.01 19.86
C ARG A 221 -5.81 2.20 19.84
N GLU A 222 -5.16 1.60 18.86
CA GLU A 222 -3.71 1.66 18.65
C GLU A 222 -3.22 3.10 18.62
N THR A 223 -2.18 3.40 19.37
CA THR A 223 -1.47 4.68 19.33
C THR A 223 -0.54 4.77 18.12
N CYS A 224 -0.11 5.99 17.76
CA CYS A 224 0.88 6.17 16.68
C CYS A 224 2.18 5.39 16.95
N ALA A 225 2.63 5.31 18.20
CA ALA A 225 3.86 4.59 18.55
C ALA A 225 3.72 3.07 18.41
N GLU A 226 2.57 2.51 18.79
CA GLU A 226 2.26 1.09 18.60
C GLU A 226 2.16 0.77 17.11
N MET A 227 1.47 1.60 16.34
CA MET A 227 1.37 1.47 14.88
C MET A 227 2.75 1.53 14.21
N ASP A 228 3.62 2.47 14.62
CA ASP A 228 4.97 2.58 14.07
C ASP A 228 5.79 1.32 14.34
N LYS A 229 5.68 0.76 15.54
CA LYS A 229 6.34 -0.51 15.89
C LYS A 229 5.80 -1.68 15.06
N ARG A 230 4.48 -1.80 14.93
CA ARG A 230 3.84 -2.85 14.11
C ARG A 230 4.21 -2.71 12.63
N THR A 231 4.13 -1.49 12.10
CA THR A 231 4.50 -1.20 10.71
C THR A 231 5.98 -1.49 10.45
N LEU A 232 6.88 -1.18 11.39
CA LEU A 232 8.29 -1.53 11.27
C LEU A 232 8.49 -3.05 11.15
N ASN A 233 7.78 -3.84 11.97
CA ASN A 233 7.81 -5.30 11.88
C ASN A 233 7.24 -5.78 10.53
N GLY A 234 6.17 -5.19 10.03
CA GLY A 234 5.62 -5.46 8.70
C GLY A 234 6.60 -5.13 7.57
N LEU A 235 7.40 -4.05 7.71
CA LEU A 235 8.47 -3.72 6.77
C LEU A 235 9.62 -4.76 6.82
N PHE A 236 9.99 -5.24 7.99
CA PHE A 236 10.95 -6.34 8.11
C PHE A 236 10.44 -7.60 7.42
N GLU A 237 9.18 -7.97 7.66
CA GLU A 237 8.54 -9.11 6.99
C GLU A 237 8.54 -8.94 5.48
N LEU A 238 8.15 -7.76 4.97
CA LEU A 238 8.14 -7.43 3.55
C LEU A 238 9.54 -7.56 2.93
N PHE A 239 10.55 -6.87 3.51
CA PHE A 239 11.89 -6.85 2.92
C PHE A 239 12.62 -8.20 3.05
N ASN A 240 12.33 -9.00 4.08
CA ASN A 240 12.91 -10.34 4.23
C ASN A 240 12.35 -11.35 3.22
N GLN A 241 11.20 -11.09 2.62
CA GLN A 241 10.62 -11.91 1.56
C GLN A 241 11.20 -11.60 0.17
N LEU A 242 12.03 -10.56 0.04
CA LEU A 242 12.55 -10.10 -1.23
C LEU A 242 13.92 -10.72 -1.55
N SER A 243 14.09 -11.14 -2.79
CA SER A 243 15.41 -11.41 -3.35
C SER A 243 16.19 -10.13 -3.65
N ASN A 244 17.47 -10.26 -3.92
CA ASN A 244 18.33 -9.13 -4.30
C ASN A 244 17.87 -8.47 -5.61
N GLU A 245 17.33 -9.25 -6.53
CA GLU A 245 16.92 -8.80 -7.87
C GLU A 245 15.56 -8.07 -7.87
N GLU A 246 14.72 -8.33 -6.85
CA GLU A 246 13.41 -7.71 -6.72
C GLU A 246 13.55 -6.26 -6.22
N LYS A 247 13.66 -5.31 -7.16
CA LYS A 247 13.93 -3.90 -6.87
C LYS A 247 12.71 -3.01 -6.95
N PHE A 248 11.75 -3.29 -7.84
CA PHE A 248 10.52 -2.53 -8.02
C PHE A 248 9.36 -3.25 -7.33
N ILE A 249 8.74 -2.60 -6.32
CA ILE A 249 7.81 -3.21 -5.38
C ILE A 249 6.55 -2.34 -5.28
N SER A 250 5.38 -2.98 -5.32
CA SER A 250 4.10 -2.33 -5.08
C SER A 250 3.49 -2.81 -3.76
N LEU A 251 2.99 -1.89 -2.93
CA LEU A 251 2.26 -2.16 -1.70
C LEU A 251 0.94 -1.40 -1.71
N THR A 252 -0.18 -2.13 -1.61
CA THR A 252 -1.51 -1.56 -1.43
C THR A 252 -1.86 -1.55 0.06
N CYS A 253 -2.12 -0.36 0.63
CA CYS A 253 -2.33 -0.19 2.05
C CYS A 253 -3.21 1.04 2.38
N HIS A 254 -2.98 1.69 3.51
CA HIS A 254 -3.84 2.71 4.11
C HIS A 254 -3.06 4.01 4.37
N SER A 255 -3.78 5.12 4.57
CA SER A 255 -3.15 6.41 4.86
C SER A 255 -2.32 6.40 6.14
N GLY A 256 -2.82 5.79 7.23
CA GLY A 256 -2.10 5.69 8.49
C GLY A 256 -0.83 4.84 8.34
N VAL A 257 -0.92 3.71 7.61
CA VAL A 257 0.25 2.87 7.28
C VAL A 257 1.28 3.65 6.47
N ILE A 258 0.86 4.38 5.42
CA ILE A 258 1.79 5.19 4.61
C ILE A 258 2.52 6.19 5.51
N GLN A 259 1.80 6.90 6.39
CA GLN A 259 2.42 7.84 7.33
C GLN A 259 3.41 7.14 8.29
N SER A 260 3.06 5.95 8.78
CA SER A 260 3.92 5.15 9.64
C SER A 260 5.16 4.64 8.89
N VAL A 261 5.00 4.20 7.64
CA VAL A 261 6.13 3.85 6.75
C VAL A 261 7.07 5.04 6.57
N LEU A 262 6.53 6.23 6.28
CA LEU A 262 7.33 7.45 6.14
C LEU A 262 8.17 7.74 7.40
N ARG A 263 7.55 7.67 8.59
CA ARG A 263 8.27 7.87 9.87
C ARG A 263 9.36 6.81 10.08
N ASN A 264 9.06 5.54 9.84
CA ASN A 264 10.02 4.44 9.96
C ASN A 264 11.18 4.52 8.96
N LEU A 265 10.95 5.14 7.80
CA LEU A 265 11.98 5.37 6.77
C LEU A 265 12.69 6.72 6.91
N GLN A 266 12.38 7.53 7.93
CA GLN A 266 12.91 8.89 8.12
C GLN A 266 12.62 9.81 6.91
N HIS A 267 11.52 9.57 6.22
CA HIS A 267 11.03 10.41 5.15
C HIS A 267 10.21 11.58 5.74
N PRO A 268 10.27 12.78 5.18
CA PRO A 268 9.39 13.88 5.57
C PRO A 268 7.91 13.48 5.45
N PRO A 269 7.01 14.04 6.29
CA PRO A 269 5.59 13.73 6.20
C PRO A 269 5.02 14.16 4.84
N ILE A 270 4.14 13.34 4.27
CA ILE A 270 3.38 13.65 3.06
C ILE A 270 1.94 13.91 3.47
N TYR A 271 1.43 15.09 3.17
CA TYR A 271 0.07 15.49 3.46
C TYR A 271 -0.86 15.20 2.26
N ASN A 272 -2.19 15.29 2.49
CA ASN A 272 -3.21 15.14 1.44
C ASN A 272 -3.15 13.79 0.70
N LEU A 273 -2.96 12.73 1.46
CA LEU A 273 -3.08 11.36 0.97
C LEU A 273 -4.56 10.98 0.84
N ASP A 274 -5.26 11.55 -0.13
CA ASP A 274 -6.65 11.20 -0.43
C ASP A 274 -6.78 9.73 -0.87
N THR A 275 -7.99 9.17 -0.80
CA THR A 275 -8.28 7.80 -1.25
C THR A 275 -7.86 7.60 -2.72
N GLY A 276 -7.22 6.47 -3.00
CA GLY A 276 -6.70 6.14 -4.34
C GLY A 276 -5.39 6.83 -4.72
N LYS A 277 -4.77 7.63 -3.83
CA LYS A 277 -3.47 8.25 -4.08
C LYS A 277 -2.32 7.26 -3.98
N VAL A 278 -1.24 7.58 -4.69
CA VAL A 278 -0.01 6.79 -4.77
C VAL A 278 1.18 7.66 -4.35
N VAL A 279 2.10 7.06 -3.62
CA VAL A 279 3.38 7.64 -3.20
C VAL A 279 4.51 6.73 -3.68
N ALA A 280 5.62 7.31 -4.10
CA ALA A 280 6.81 6.56 -4.46
C ALA A 280 8.00 6.97 -3.60
N ILE A 281 8.81 5.98 -3.18
CA ILE A 281 9.97 6.18 -2.32
C ILE A 281 11.10 5.28 -2.79
N VAL A 282 12.32 5.81 -2.88
CA VAL A 282 13.52 4.97 -2.96
C VAL A 282 13.97 4.65 -1.55
N VAL A 283 14.15 3.35 -1.24
CA VAL A 283 14.48 2.86 0.09
C VAL A 283 15.83 2.16 0.08
N GLU A 284 16.69 2.51 1.04
CA GLU A 284 17.91 1.78 1.38
C GLU A 284 17.60 0.74 2.45
N VAL A 285 17.87 -0.53 2.14
CA VAL A 285 17.63 -1.70 2.98
C VAL A 285 18.97 -2.36 3.30
N PRO A 286 19.48 -2.30 4.56
CA PRO A 286 20.70 -3.00 4.95
C PRO A 286 20.58 -4.51 4.85
N VAL A 287 21.61 -5.19 4.34
CA VAL A 287 21.61 -6.64 4.12
C VAL A 287 21.49 -7.46 5.41
N ASN A 288 21.91 -6.91 6.56
CA ASN A 288 21.91 -7.62 7.85
C ASN A 288 20.62 -7.44 8.67
N THR A 289 19.48 -7.09 8.04
CA THR A 289 18.21 -6.92 8.75
C THR A 289 17.54 -8.24 9.13
N ALA A 290 17.94 -9.36 8.55
CA ALA A 290 17.34 -10.69 8.79
C ALA A 290 17.46 -11.19 10.25
N ASP A 291 18.44 -10.73 11.02
CA ASP A 291 18.69 -11.19 12.42
C ASP A 291 18.02 -10.33 13.52
N ARG A 292 17.41 -9.18 13.17
CA ARG A 292 16.90 -8.23 14.17
C ARG A 292 15.39 -8.29 14.42
N GLY A 293 14.66 -9.09 13.67
CA GLY A 293 13.21 -9.26 13.80
C GLY A 293 12.75 -10.23 14.90
N ARG A 294 13.65 -10.63 15.81
CA ARG A 294 13.35 -11.50 16.97
C ARG A 294 13.60 -10.79 18.29
N LEU A 295 13.06 -9.60 18.44
CA LEU A 295 13.02 -8.94 19.76
C LEU A 295 11.59 -8.65 20.18
#